data_246e0e014fabf65b11d0251f8c2dcc0b
#
_entry.id   246e0e014fabf65b11d0251f8c2dcc0b
#
_cell.length_a   1.000
_cell.length_b   1.000
_cell.length_c   1.000
_cell.angle_alpha   90.00
_cell.angle_beta   90.00
_cell.angle_gamma   90.00
#
_symmetry.space_group_name_H-M   'P 1'
#
loop_
_entity.id
_entity.type
_entity.pdbx_description
1 polymer ?
#
loop_
_entity_poly.entity_id
_entity_poly.type
_entity_poly.pdbx_seq_one_letter_code
_entity_poly.pdbx_strand_id
1 'polypeptide(L)'
;FRSIVDWVPNHTGWDHPWITNHPDWYTQNEKGEIIDPINPDTGKSWGWTDTADLNYDNLDMQQEMIKDLKYWVKNFDIDGYRMDVAHKVPPVFFNEAISELKKIKPIFMLAEAEQHDLFRNGFDMQYAWEGHHILNSIAKGEATVSDFDTYMNKQSEVLEASDFNMNF
;
A
#
# COMPACT_ATOMS: atom_id res chain seq x y z
N PHE A 1 17.85 -8.42 14.77
CA PHE A 1 16.94 -7.41 14.24
C PHE A 1 16.49 -7.83 12.84
N ARG A 2 15.29 -7.40 12.46
CA ARG A 2 14.80 -7.47 11.10
C ARG A 2 14.51 -6.06 10.62
N SER A 3 14.88 -5.76 9.36
CA SER A 3 14.69 -4.45 8.76
C SER A 3 13.65 -4.50 7.64
N ILE A 4 12.69 -3.60 7.70
CA ILE A 4 11.76 -3.37 6.60
C ILE A 4 11.93 -1.93 6.09
N VAL A 5 11.72 -1.73 4.80
CA VAL A 5 11.78 -0.41 4.16
C VAL A 5 10.36 0.10 3.95
N ASP A 6 10.15 1.37 4.26
CA ASP A 6 8.93 2.08 3.89
C ASP A 6 9.00 2.43 2.40
N TRP A 7 8.04 1.95 1.63
CA TRP A 7 7.97 2.16 0.19
C TRP A 7 6.65 2.82 -0.20
N VAL A 8 6.74 3.86 -1.02
CA VAL A 8 5.57 4.60 -1.50
C VAL A 8 5.27 4.20 -2.95
N PRO A 9 4.38 3.21 -3.18
CA PRO A 9 4.14 2.72 -4.54
C PRO A 9 3.11 3.54 -5.33
N ASN A 10 2.28 4.35 -4.66
CA ASN A 10 1.16 5.05 -5.30
C ASN A 10 1.58 6.31 -6.07
N HIS A 11 2.61 7.00 -5.63
CA HIS A 11 3.01 8.30 -6.16
C HIS A 11 4.48 8.57 -5.94
N THR A 12 5.00 9.64 -6.56
CA THR A 12 6.36 10.18 -6.30
C THR A 12 6.28 11.67 -5.98
N GLY A 13 7.37 12.24 -5.48
CA GLY A 13 7.54 13.70 -5.47
C GLY A 13 7.72 14.23 -6.90
N TRP A 14 7.47 15.52 -7.10
CA TRP A 14 7.62 16.19 -8.39
C TRP A 14 9.06 16.32 -8.88
N ASP A 15 10.04 16.12 -8.03
CA ASP A 15 11.47 16.10 -8.33
C ASP A 15 12.01 14.72 -8.73
N HIS A 16 11.14 13.68 -8.77
CA HIS A 16 11.55 12.34 -9.15
C HIS A 16 12.02 12.30 -10.62
N PRO A 17 13.14 11.62 -10.94
CA PRO A 17 13.66 11.55 -12.31
C PRO A 17 12.67 11.05 -13.37
N TRP A 18 11.72 10.20 -12.98
CA TRP A 18 10.69 9.68 -13.90
C TRP A 18 9.77 10.78 -14.43
N ILE A 19 9.53 11.86 -13.69
CA ILE A 19 8.72 13.01 -14.17
C ILE A 19 9.25 13.54 -15.53
N THR A 20 10.58 13.61 -15.66
CA THR A 20 11.20 14.12 -16.87
C THR A 20 11.48 13.02 -17.89
N ASN A 21 11.92 11.84 -17.43
CA ASN A 21 12.39 10.78 -18.32
C ASN A 21 11.26 9.89 -18.84
N HIS A 22 10.18 9.76 -18.07
CA HIS A 22 9.06 8.86 -18.33
C HIS A 22 7.73 9.49 -17.92
N PRO A 23 7.33 10.64 -18.50
CA PRO A 23 6.08 11.32 -18.14
C PRO A 23 4.82 10.46 -18.38
N ASP A 24 4.91 9.49 -19.28
CA ASP A 24 3.87 8.48 -19.56
C ASP A 24 3.68 7.45 -18.45
N TRP A 25 4.58 7.39 -17.47
CA TRP A 25 4.45 6.55 -16.28
C TRP A 25 3.56 7.17 -15.20
N TYR A 26 3.10 8.39 -15.44
CA TYR A 26 2.21 9.11 -14.53
C TYR A 26 0.83 9.27 -15.12
N THR A 27 -0.15 9.35 -14.25
CA THR A 27 -1.52 9.69 -14.62
C THR A 27 -1.57 11.12 -15.16
N GLN A 28 -2.18 11.30 -16.31
CA GLN A 28 -2.28 12.59 -17.00
C GLN A 28 -3.74 12.99 -17.21
N ASN A 29 -4.00 14.29 -17.18
CA ASN A 29 -5.28 14.84 -17.55
C ASN A 29 -5.47 14.89 -19.09
N GLU A 30 -6.64 15.36 -19.55
CA GLU A 30 -6.97 15.48 -20.98
C GLU A 30 -5.99 16.39 -21.77
N LYS A 31 -5.21 17.25 -21.08
CA LYS A 31 -4.22 18.14 -21.68
C LYS A 31 -2.83 17.51 -21.73
N GLY A 32 -2.65 16.31 -21.20
CA GLY A 32 -1.35 15.64 -21.08
C GLY A 32 -0.49 16.16 -19.93
N GLU A 33 -1.08 16.85 -18.96
CA GLU A 33 -0.38 17.31 -17.77
C GLU A 33 -0.44 16.22 -16.69
N ILE A 34 0.68 15.91 -16.06
CA ILE A 34 0.77 14.99 -14.91
C ILE A 34 -0.05 15.58 -13.75
N ILE A 35 -0.80 14.73 -13.07
CA ILE A 35 -1.67 15.14 -11.97
C ILE A 35 -1.31 14.46 -10.65
N ASP A 36 -1.77 15.04 -9.55
CA ASP A 36 -1.75 14.41 -8.24
C ASP A 36 -2.87 13.35 -8.11
N PRO A 37 -2.78 12.43 -7.11
CA PRO A 37 -3.75 11.37 -6.93
C PRO A 37 -5.19 11.87 -6.81
N ILE A 38 -6.09 11.21 -7.53
CA ILE A 38 -7.53 11.55 -7.58
C ILE A 38 -8.33 10.62 -6.67
N ASN A 39 -9.31 11.19 -5.99
CA ASN A 39 -10.35 10.43 -5.31
C ASN A 39 -11.29 9.81 -6.35
N PRO A 40 -11.38 8.49 -6.48
CA PRO A 40 -12.19 7.83 -7.49
C PRO A 40 -13.69 8.08 -7.33
N ASP A 41 -14.16 8.34 -6.09
CA ASP A 41 -15.58 8.57 -5.82
C ASP A 41 -16.04 9.95 -6.25
N THR A 42 -15.16 10.94 -6.25
CA THR A 42 -15.49 12.34 -6.52
C THR A 42 -14.88 12.86 -7.82
N GLY A 43 -13.89 12.17 -8.38
CA GLY A 43 -13.11 12.62 -9.54
C GLY A 43 -12.23 13.85 -9.24
N LYS A 44 -12.05 14.22 -7.97
CA LYS A 44 -11.26 15.39 -7.56
C LYS A 44 -9.96 14.94 -6.89
N SER A 45 -8.96 15.81 -6.96
CA SER A 45 -7.71 15.65 -6.22
C SER A 45 -7.98 15.38 -4.72
N TRP A 46 -7.17 14.51 -4.11
CA TRP A 46 -7.11 14.33 -2.67
C TRP A 46 -6.49 15.55 -1.96
N GLY A 47 -5.93 16.49 -2.71
CA GLY A 47 -5.20 17.64 -2.18
C GLY A 47 -3.73 17.33 -1.85
N TRP A 48 -3.20 16.22 -2.37
CA TRP A 48 -1.79 15.85 -2.20
C TRP A 48 -0.94 16.50 -3.30
N THR A 49 -0.98 17.82 -3.36
CA THR A 49 -0.41 18.63 -4.44
C THR A 49 1.11 18.59 -4.55
N ASP A 50 1.78 18.03 -3.57
CA ASP A 50 3.23 17.77 -3.54
C ASP A 50 3.62 16.41 -4.14
N THR A 51 2.65 15.64 -4.63
CA THR A 51 2.85 14.31 -5.20
C THR A 51 2.34 14.21 -6.64
N ALA A 52 2.92 13.28 -7.41
CA ALA A 52 2.53 12.95 -8.78
C ALA A 52 2.05 11.49 -8.83
N ASP A 53 0.85 11.26 -9.35
CA ASP A 53 0.18 9.96 -9.37
C ASP A 53 0.79 9.01 -10.40
N LEU A 54 1.11 7.79 -10.00
CA LEU A 54 1.68 6.77 -10.88
C LEU A 54 0.59 6.05 -11.67
N ASN A 55 0.82 5.87 -12.96
CA ASN A 55 -0.09 5.20 -13.87
C ASN A 55 0.16 3.68 -13.90
N TYR A 56 -0.65 2.93 -13.16
CA TYR A 56 -0.58 1.47 -13.13
C TYR A 56 -1.10 0.75 -14.39
N ASP A 57 -1.63 1.46 -15.38
CA ASP A 57 -1.88 0.88 -16.71
C ASP A 57 -0.59 0.77 -17.54
N ASN A 58 0.48 1.45 -17.12
CA ASN A 58 1.79 1.37 -17.78
C ASN A 58 2.62 0.21 -17.22
N LEU A 59 2.80 -0.83 -18.05
CA LEU A 59 3.53 -2.04 -17.64
C LEU A 59 5.03 -1.81 -17.45
N ASP A 60 5.63 -0.91 -18.22
CA ASP A 60 7.07 -0.61 -18.08
C ASP A 60 7.35 0.06 -16.74
N MET A 61 6.46 0.95 -16.28
CA MET A 61 6.52 1.53 -14.93
C MET A 61 6.44 0.45 -13.85
N GLN A 62 5.49 -0.48 -13.97
CA GLN A 62 5.35 -1.59 -13.02
C GLN A 62 6.62 -2.45 -12.95
N GLN A 63 7.20 -2.79 -14.10
CA GLN A 63 8.41 -3.62 -14.17
C GLN A 63 9.63 -2.90 -13.58
N GLU A 64 9.80 -1.59 -13.84
CA GLU A 64 10.89 -0.84 -13.22
C GLU A 64 10.72 -0.74 -11.71
N MET A 65 9.50 -0.49 -11.21
CA MET A 65 9.23 -0.50 -9.76
C MET A 65 9.57 -1.87 -9.12
N ILE A 66 9.20 -2.98 -9.76
CA ILE A 66 9.58 -4.32 -9.28
C ILE A 66 11.10 -4.49 -9.25
N LYS A 67 11.81 -3.98 -10.24
CA LYS A 67 13.27 -4.01 -10.29
C LYS A 67 13.88 -3.21 -9.15
N ASP A 68 13.35 -2.03 -8.85
CA ASP A 68 13.80 -1.20 -7.74
C ASP A 68 13.55 -1.88 -6.39
N LEU A 69 12.38 -2.48 -6.18
CA LEU A 69 12.12 -3.31 -4.99
C LEU A 69 13.12 -4.47 -4.87
N LYS A 70 13.40 -5.18 -5.96
CA LYS A 70 14.41 -6.27 -5.99
C LYS A 70 15.81 -5.77 -5.67
N TYR A 71 16.14 -4.53 -6.05
CA TYR A 71 17.45 -3.94 -5.78
C TYR A 71 17.75 -3.85 -4.29
N TRP A 72 16.80 -3.37 -3.48
CA TRP A 72 16.97 -3.26 -2.03
C TRP A 72 17.11 -4.63 -1.35
N VAL A 73 16.30 -5.60 -1.75
CA VAL A 73 16.39 -6.97 -1.21
C VAL A 73 17.75 -7.60 -1.54
N LYS A 74 18.23 -7.45 -2.78
CA LYS A 74 19.48 -8.07 -3.23
C LYS A 74 20.74 -7.42 -2.67
N ASN A 75 20.75 -6.09 -2.57
CA ASN A 75 21.97 -5.35 -2.26
C ASN A 75 22.09 -4.97 -0.78
N PHE A 76 20.97 -4.88 -0.06
CA PHE A 76 20.93 -4.48 1.34
C PHE A 76 20.37 -5.55 2.27
N ASP A 77 19.96 -6.70 1.71
CA ASP A 77 19.45 -7.86 2.46
C ASP A 77 18.30 -7.51 3.43
N ILE A 78 17.44 -6.56 3.05
CA ILE A 78 16.28 -6.17 3.85
C ILE A 78 15.30 -7.34 3.99
N ASP A 79 14.53 -7.34 5.07
CA ASP A 79 13.62 -8.43 5.41
C ASP A 79 12.19 -8.21 4.95
N GLY A 80 11.84 -7.00 4.51
CA GLY A 80 10.48 -6.72 4.09
C GLY A 80 10.22 -5.28 3.67
N TYR A 81 8.95 -5.01 3.41
CA TYR A 81 8.44 -3.68 3.08
C TYR A 81 7.19 -3.36 3.88
N ARG A 82 7.04 -2.09 4.21
CA ARG A 82 5.76 -1.46 4.50
C ARG A 82 5.36 -0.67 3.27
N MET A 83 4.24 -1.05 2.65
CA MET A 83 3.71 -0.38 1.47
C MET A 83 2.76 0.73 1.87
N ASP A 84 3.19 1.97 1.64
CA ASP A 84 2.42 3.18 1.91
C ASP A 84 1.19 3.25 1.00
N VAL A 85 0.05 3.69 1.53
CA VAL A 85 -1.21 3.88 0.78
C VAL A 85 -1.56 2.66 -0.09
N ALA A 86 -1.30 1.44 0.39
CA ALA A 86 -1.43 0.21 -0.39
C ALA A 86 -2.83 0.00 -1.00
N HIS A 87 -3.87 0.55 -0.37
CA HIS A 87 -5.25 0.47 -0.86
C HIS A 87 -5.52 1.27 -2.15
N LYS A 88 -4.58 2.11 -2.60
CA LYS A 88 -4.67 2.89 -3.83
C LYS A 88 -4.00 2.22 -5.03
N VAL A 89 -3.20 1.18 -4.78
CA VAL A 89 -2.44 0.46 -5.80
C VAL A 89 -3.18 -0.81 -6.18
N PRO A 90 -3.25 -1.18 -7.47
CA PRO A 90 -3.93 -2.40 -7.89
C PRO A 90 -3.36 -3.64 -7.20
N PRO A 91 -4.19 -4.47 -6.54
CA PRO A 91 -3.72 -5.67 -5.84
C PRO A 91 -2.96 -6.66 -6.74
N VAL A 92 -3.29 -6.71 -8.01
CA VAL A 92 -2.62 -7.58 -9.00
C VAL A 92 -1.14 -7.20 -9.17
N PHE A 93 -0.79 -5.92 -9.10
CA PHE A 93 0.61 -5.48 -9.10
C PHE A 93 1.37 -6.05 -7.89
N PHE A 94 0.78 -5.98 -6.70
CA PHE A 94 1.40 -6.54 -5.51
C PHE A 94 1.60 -8.04 -5.61
N ASN A 95 0.65 -8.78 -6.17
CA ASN A 95 0.78 -10.21 -6.39
C ASN A 95 2.02 -10.53 -7.23
N GLU A 96 2.23 -9.82 -8.34
CA GLU A 96 3.42 -9.98 -9.19
C GLU A 96 4.70 -9.56 -8.45
N ALA A 97 4.73 -8.36 -7.88
CA ALA A 97 5.90 -7.82 -7.20
C ALA A 97 6.36 -8.72 -6.04
N ILE A 98 5.42 -9.12 -5.17
CA ILE A 98 5.72 -9.97 -4.01
C ILE A 98 6.17 -11.37 -4.46
N SER A 99 5.56 -11.92 -5.51
CA SER A 99 5.99 -13.19 -6.09
C SER A 99 7.45 -13.12 -6.58
N GLU A 100 7.82 -12.02 -7.25
CA GLU A 100 9.19 -11.79 -7.72
C GLU A 100 10.19 -11.61 -6.57
N LEU A 101 9.80 -10.91 -5.50
CA LEU A 101 10.62 -10.74 -4.30
C LEU A 101 10.84 -12.08 -3.57
N LYS A 102 9.79 -12.87 -3.40
CA LYS A 102 9.84 -14.19 -2.75
C LYS A 102 10.71 -15.21 -3.50
N LYS A 103 11.03 -15.00 -4.78
CA LYS A 103 12.03 -15.80 -5.51
C LYS A 103 13.47 -15.55 -5.04
N ILE A 104 13.74 -14.41 -4.40
CA ILE A 104 15.07 -14.04 -3.90
C ILE A 104 15.27 -14.59 -2.49
N LYS A 105 14.34 -14.30 -1.58
CA LYS A 105 14.31 -14.78 -0.19
C LYS A 105 12.89 -14.65 0.38
N PRO A 106 12.58 -15.30 1.51
CA PRO A 106 11.37 -14.98 2.27
C PRO A 106 11.35 -13.50 2.61
N ILE A 107 10.25 -12.82 2.32
CA ILE A 107 10.08 -11.38 2.50
C ILE A 107 8.79 -11.09 3.26
N PHE A 108 8.83 -10.19 4.24
CA PHE A 108 7.67 -9.77 5.01
C PHE A 108 7.02 -8.55 4.35
N MET A 109 5.69 -8.58 4.20
CA MET A 109 4.94 -7.52 3.53
C MET A 109 3.84 -6.97 4.44
N LEU A 110 3.98 -5.68 4.80
CA LEU A 110 3.00 -4.93 5.56
C LEU A 110 2.28 -3.93 4.65
N ALA A 111 0.96 -3.99 4.60
CA ALA A 111 0.15 -3.01 3.88
C ALA A 111 -0.35 -1.89 4.82
N GLU A 112 -0.12 -0.65 4.44
CA GLU A 112 -0.89 0.45 5.00
C GLU A 112 -2.26 0.49 4.32
N ALA A 113 -3.13 -0.35 4.80
CA ALA A 113 -4.50 -0.55 4.32
C ALA A 113 -5.26 -1.43 5.31
N GLU A 114 -6.58 -1.40 5.26
CA GLU A 114 -7.45 -2.40 5.87
C GLU A 114 -8.34 -2.99 4.77
N GLN A 115 -7.73 -3.85 3.94
CA GLN A 115 -8.36 -4.51 2.78
C GLN A 115 -7.95 -5.97 2.71
N HIS A 116 -8.91 -6.88 2.92
CA HIS A 116 -8.65 -8.33 3.03
C HIS A 116 -8.14 -8.98 1.73
N ASP A 117 -8.44 -8.41 0.57
CA ASP A 117 -7.93 -8.90 -0.71
C ASP A 117 -6.41 -8.76 -0.86
N LEU A 118 -5.77 -7.84 -0.12
CA LEU A 118 -4.32 -7.70 -0.09
C LEU A 118 -3.63 -8.94 0.48
N PHE A 119 -4.21 -9.64 1.45
CA PHE A 119 -3.68 -10.91 1.95
C PHE A 119 -3.62 -11.96 0.85
N ARG A 120 -4.65 -12.05 0.00
CA ARG A 120 -4.69 -12.97 -1.15
C ARG A 120 -3.69 -12.59 -2.24
N ASN A 121 -3.19 -11.36 -2.22
CA ASN A 121 -2.17 -10.84 -3.12
C ASN A 121 -0.77 -10.80 -2.51
N GLY A 122 -0.56 -11.52 -1.39
CA GLY A 122 0.75 -11.87 -0.86
C GLY A 122 1.22 -11.10 0.36
N PHE A 123 0.43 -10.16 0.89
CA PHE A 123 0.73 -9.48 2.14
C PHE A 123 0.59 -10.42 3.34
N ASP A 124 1.43 -10.20 4.35
CA ASP A 124 1.45 -10.96 5.59
C ASP A 124 0.71 -10.23 6.71
N MET A 125 0.63 -8.88 6.63
CA MET A 125 0.03 -8.03 7.65
C MET A 125 -0.55 -6.77 7.03
N GLN A 126 -1.63 -6.27 7.62
CA GLN A 126 -2.20 -4.95 7.30
C GLN A 126 -2.47 -4.13 8.57
N TYR A 127 -2.78 -2.85 8.40
CA TYR A 127 -3.23 -1.99 9.49
C TYR A 127 -4.66 -2.32 9.90
N ALA A 128 -4.94 -2.19 11.20
CA ALA A 128 -6.29 -2.32 11.78
C ALA A 128 -6.88 -0.93 12.06
N TRP A 129 -7.12 -0.14 11.03
CA TRP A 129 -7.58 1.25 11.20
C TRP A 129 -8.92 1.35 11.93
N GLU A 130 -9.91 0.51 11.56
CA GLU A 130 -11.22 0.46 12.24
C GLU A 130 -11.04 0.09 13.71
N GLY A 131 -10.23 -0.94 14.00
CA GLY A 131 -9.90 -1.36 15.37
C GLY A 131 -9.21 -0.28 16.18
N HIS A 132 -8.22 0.40 15.58
CA HIS A 132 -7.52 1.54 16.18
C HIS A 132 -8.50 2.68 16.56
N HIS A 133 -9.40 3.05 15.65
CA HIS A 133 -10.38 4.10 15.92
C HIS A 133 -11.35 3.71 17.03
N ILE A 134 -11.82 2.46 17.05
CA ILE A 134 -12.70 1.95 18.12
C ILE A 134 -12.00 2.01 19.48
N LEU A 135 -10.74 1.52 19.57
CA LEU A 135 -9.97 1.56 20.80
C LEU A 135 -9.76 2.98 21.33
N ASN A 136 -9.44 3.93 20.43
CA ASN A 136 -9.33 5.34 20.79
C ASN A 136 -10.67 5.92 21.26
N SER A 137 -11.77 5.56 20.62
CA SER A 137 -13.12 6.00 21.02
C SER A 137 -13.52 5.42 22.38
N ILE A 138 -13.15 4.18 22.68
CA ILE A 138 -13.33 3.59 24.02
C ILE A 138 -12.54 4.38 25.06
N ALA A 139 -11.28 4.69 24.78
CA ALA A 139 -10.43 5.47 25.71
C ALA A 139 -10.98 6.88 25.98
N LYS A 140 -11.69 7.47 25.01
CA LYS A 140 -12.38 8.77 25.16
C LYS A 140 -13.77 8.65 25.83
N GLY A 141 -14.30 7.44 26.03
CA GLY A 141 -15.66 7.21 26.53
C GLY A 141 -16.76 7.42 25.48
N GLU A 142 -16.41 7.40 24.20
CA GLU A 142 -17.32 7.59 23.04
C GLU A 142 -17.80 6.25 22.47
N ALA A 143 -17.17 5.13 22.81
CA ALA A 143 -17.52 3.78 22.42
C ALA A 143 -17.36 2.81 23.60
N THR A 144 -17.76 1.55 23.42
CA THR A 144 -17.75 0.50 24.44
C THR A 144 -16.91 -0.70 23.99
N VAL A 145 -16.57 -1.59 24.92
CA VAL A 145 -15.89 -2.87 24.59
C VAL A 145 -16.74 -3.72 23.63
N SER A 146 -18.09 -3.63 23.70
CA SER A 146 -18.98 -4.34 22.78
C SER A 146 -18.81 -3.90 21.32
N ASP A 147 -18.40 -2.65 21.07
CA ASP A 147 -18.11 -2.17 19.71
C ASP A 147 -16.83 -2.85 19.19
N PHE A 148 -15.83 -3.03 20.05
CA PHE A 148 -14.62 -3.77 19.69
C PHE A 148 -14.89 -5.26 19.48
N ASP A 149 -15.74 -5.90 20.31
CA ASP A 149 -16.16 -7.29 20.10
C ASP A 149 -16.86 -7.46 18.74
N THR A 150 -17.69 -6.49 18.34
CA THR A 150 -18.36 -6.48 17.04
C THR A 150 -17.35 -6.42 15.90
N TYR A 151 -16.35 -5.54 16.00
CA TYR A 151 -15.26 -5.47 15.05
C TYR A 151 -14.49 -6.79 14.95
N MET A 152 -14.10 -7.38 16.09
CA MET A 152 -13.36 -8.64 16.11
C MET A 152 -14.16 -9.80 15.49
N ASN A 153 -15.46 -9.87 15.73
CA ASN A 153 -16.33 -10.87 15.12
C ASN A 153 -16.38 -10.70 13.58
N LYS A 154 -16.56 -9.46 13.10
CA LYS A 154 -16.51 -9.15 11.66
C LYS A 154 -15.17 -9.55 11.03
N GLN A 155 -14.05 -9.27 11.70
CA GLN A 155 -12.73 -9.66 11.22
C GLN A 155 -12.56 -11.19 11.16
N SER A 156 -13.07 -11.92 12.17
CA SER A 156 -12.95 -13.37 12.23
C SER A 156 -13.72 -14.11 11.12
N GLU A 157 -14.68 -13.46 10.48
CA GLU A 157 -15.43 -14.01 9.33
C GLU A 157 -14.65 -13.95 8.01
N VAL A 158 -13.66 -13.06 7.91
CA VAL A 158 -12.96 -12.75 6.66
C VAL A 158 -11.46 -13.03 6.69
N LEU A 159 -10.83 -13.01 7.88
CA LEU A 159 -9.42 -13.31 8.06
C LEU A 159 -9.17 -14.82 8.11
N GLU A 160 -8.12 -15.26 7.44
CA GLU A 160 -7.59 -16.61 7.59
C GLU A 160 -6.58 -16.68 8.75
N ALA A 161 -6.20 -17.88 9.18
CA ALA A 161 -5.28 -18.06 10.32
C ALA A 161 -3.88 -17.48 10.09
N SER A 162 -3.50 -17.21 8.84
CA SER A 162 -2.24 -16.58 8.44
C SER A 162 -2.31 -15.07 8.33
N ASP A 163 -3.50 -14.47 8.43
CA ASP A 163 -3.73 -13.06 8.21
C ASP A 163 -3.60 -12.29 9.52
N PHE A 164 -2.84 -11.21 9.51
CA PHE A 164 -2.59 -10.42 10.72
C PHE A 164 -2.99 -8.96 10.54
N ASN A 165 -3.85 -8.48 11.42
CA ASN A 165 -4.13 -7.07 11.57
C ASN A 165 -3.19 -6.46 12.61
N MET A 166 -2.47 -5.39 12.24
CA MET A 166 -1.61 -4.64 13.13
C MET A 166 -2.40 -3.52 13.80
N ASN A 167 -2.50 -3.55 15.12
CA ASN A 167 -2.93 -2.38 15.90
C ASN A 167 -1.73 -1.49 16.21
N PHE A 168 -1.91 -0.17 16.28
CA PHE A 168 -0.84 0.82 16.44
C PHE A 168 -1.32 2.06 17.24
#